data_1e0ebd584e01824cfe859902242b8a5d
#
_entry.id   1e0ebd584e01824cfe859902242b8a5d
#
_cell.length_a   1.000
_cell.length_b   1.000
_cell.length_c   1.000
_cell.angle_alpha   90.00
_cell.angle_beta   90.00
_cell.angle_gamma   90.00
#
_symmetry.space_group_name_H-M   'P 1'
#
loop_
_entity.id
_entity.type
_entity.pdbx_description
1 polymer ?
#
loop_
_entity_poly.entity_id
_entity_poly.type
_entity_poly.pdbx_seq_one_letter_code
_entity_poly.pdbx_strand_id
1 'polypeptide(L)'
;KAEELLDEKRPFFNVMLDPKEDWAVRHLECFPMEINRAPYGDLLRVPGIGVKSARRILAARRSTKLTFQDLKKLGVVLKRAVYFITCRGKMKYHTPIEEDFITRQLIGTNQKDNWKIEHPTTYRQLSLFDDFNLT
;
A
#
# COMPACT_ATOMS: atom_id res chain seq x y z
N LYS A 1 17.15 13.84 -6.80
CA LYS A 1 18.12 13.95 -7.89
C LYS A 1 18.00 12.80 -8.87
N ALA A 2 18.36 13.05 -10.10
CA ALA A 2 18.29 12.02 -11.14
C ALA A 2 19.19 10.82 -10.82
N GLU A 3 20.35 11.05 -10.27
CA GLU A 3 21.27 9.99 -9.90
C GLU A 3 20.69 9.07 -8.83
N GLU A 4 19.93 9.63 -7.91
CA GLU A 4 19.29 8.86 -6.87
C GLU A 4 18.19 7.98 -7.43
N LEU A 5 17.45 8.50 -8.40
CA LEU A 5 16.40 7.74 -9.07
C LEU A 5 16.96 6.63 -9.93
N LEU A 6 18.18 6.81 -10.43
CA LEU A 6 18.87 5.88 -11.28
C LEU A 6 19.95 5.10 -10.52
N ASP A 7 19.73 4.84 -9.24
CA ASP A 7 20.61 4.02 -8.43
C ASP A 7 21.04 2.78 -9.22
N GLU A 8 22.33 2.62 -9.42
CA GLU A 8 22.87 1.51 -10.22
C GLU A 8 22.49 0.15 -9.69
N LYS A 9 22.30 0.01 -8.38
CA LYS A 9 21.92 -1.24 -7.77
C LYS A 9 20.43 -1.55 -7.97
N ARG A 10 19.58 -0.52 -8.09
CA ARG A 10 18.14 -0.69 -8.14
C ARG A 10 17.46 0.39 -9.01
N PRO A 11 18.00 0.69 -10.21
CA PRO A 11 17.50 1.80 -11.01
C PRO A 11 16.05 1.64 -11.41
N PHE A 12 15.63 0.41 -11.73
CA PHE A 12 14.27 0.13 -12.17
C PHE A 12 13.27 0.33 -11.04
N PHE A 13 13.60 -0.13 -9.83
CA PHE A 13 12.70 -0.05 -8.69
C PHE A 13 12.47 1.40 -8.27
N ASN A 14 13.51 2.21 -8.27
CA ASN A 14 13.40 3.61 -7.88
C ASN A 14 12.49 4.40 -8.81
N VAL A 15 12.45 4.06 -10.09
CA VAL A 15 11.58 4.71 -11.06
C VAL A 15 10.12 4.30 -10.87
N MET A 16 9.88 3.05 -10.43
CA MET A 16 8.54 2.48 -10.35
C MET A 16 7.82 2.71 -9.03
N LEU A 17 8.50 3.19 -8.01
CA LEU A 17 7.90 3.44 -6.70
C LEU A 17 7.67 4.93 -6.50
N ASP A 18 6.54 5.30 -5.87
CA ASP A 18 6.38 6.68 -5.44
C ASP A 18 7.24 6.95 -4.20
N PRO A 19 7.43 8.23 -3.81
CA PRO A 19 8.31 8.56 -2.68
C PRO A 19 7.90 7.88 -1.37
N LYS A 20 6.63 7.74 -1.12
CA LYS A 20 6.13 7.12 0.11
C LYS A 20 6.41 5.62 0.13
N GLU A 21 6.20 4.95 -1.01
CA GLU A 21 6.51 3.53 -1.15
C GLU A 21 8.00 3.28 -1.02
N ASP A 22 8.81 4.12 -1.66
CA ASP A 22 10.26 4.01 -1.58
C ASP A 22 10.76 4.16 -0.15
N TRP A 23 10.25 5.15 0.58
CA TRP A 23 10.61 5.33 1.98
C TRP A 23 10.26 4.08 2.80
N ALA A 24 9.06 3.55 2.61
CA ALA A 24 8.59 2.40 3.39
C ALA A 24 9.45 1.16 3.18
N VAL A 25 9.80 0.84 1.93
CA VAL A 25 10.63 -0.35 1.66
C VAL A 25 12.06 -0.19 2.18
N ARG A 26 12.52 1.03 2.35
CA ARG A 26 13.85 1.31 2.93
C ARG A 26 13.83 1.30 4.46
N HIS A 27 12.65 1.33 5.07
CA HIS A 27 12.49 1.41 6.53
C HIS A 27 11.59 0.29 7.04
N LEU A 28 11.81 -0.93 6.57
CA LEU A 28 10.98 -2.08 6.95
C LEU A 28 11.04 -2.41 8.43
N GLU A 29 12.05 -1.91 9.14
CA GLU A 29 12.12 -2.05 10.60
C GLU A 29 10.95 -1.35 11.30
N CYS A 30 10.30 -0.40 10.63
CA CYS A 30 9.13 0.29 11.17
C CYS A 30 7.83 -0.50 10.96
N PHE A 31 7.86 -1.57 10.19
CA PHE A 31 6.67 -2.29 9.77
C PHE A 31 6.71 -3.75 10.18
N PRO A 32 5.54 -4.44 10.20
CA PRO A 32 4.21 -3.88 9.94
C PRO A 32 3.71 -3.05 11.12
N MET A 33 2.80 -2.12 10.83
CA MET A 33 2.16 -1.29 11.86
C MET A 33 0.76 -1.81 12.15
N GLU A 34 0.40 -1.89 13.44
CA GLU A 34 -0.94 -2.31 13.82
C GLU A 34 -1.91 -1.14 13.67
N ILE A 35 -2.88 -1.27 12.80
CA ILE A 35 -3.85 -0.21 12.48
C ILE A 35 -4.60 0.28 13.72
N ASN A 36 -4.91 -0.63 14.63
CA ASN A 36 -5.69 -0.30 15.81
C ASN A 36 -4.87 0.39 16.91
N ARG A 37 -3.56 0.56 16.73
CA ARG A 37 -2.66 1.15 17.74
C ARG A 37 -1.76 2.25 17.20
N ALA A 38 -1.41 2.22 15.93
CA ALA A 38 -0.42 3.15 15.39
C ALA A 38 -0.85 4.60 15.56
N PRO A 39 0.07 5.50 15.99
CA PRO A 39 -0.22 6.92 16.07
C PRO A 39 -0.47 7.51 14.67
N TYR A 40 -1.11 8.68 14.67
CA TYR A 40 -1.45 9.37 13.42
C TYR A 40 -0.23 9.54 12.48
N GLY A 41 0.89 10.02 13.03
CA GLY A 41 2.09 10.24 12.22
C GLY A 41 2.62 8.97 11.58
N ASP A 42 2.52 7.85 12.28
CA ASP A 42 2.95 6.56 11.74
C ASP A 42 2.01 6.07 10.66
N LEU A 43 0.71 6.24 10.85
CA LEU A 43 -0.27 5.88 9.83
C LEU A 43 -0.01 6.60 8.52
N LEU A 44 0.41 7.87 8.58
CA LEU A 44 0.71 8.65 7.39
C LEU A 44 1.91 8.12 6.61
N ARG A 45 2.77 7.32 7.23
CA ARG A 45 3.92 6.73 6.56
C ARG A 45 3.59 5.45 5.79
N VAL A 46 2.41 4.89 6.02
CA VAL A 46 1.99 3.66 5.34
C VAL A 46 1.52 3.97 3.93
N PRO A 47 2.12 3.34 2.90
CA PRO A 47 1.61 3.48 1.53
C PRO A 47 0.13 3.08 1.48
N GLY A 48 -0.66 3.87 0.80
CA GLY A 48 -2.10 3.63 0.70
C GLY A 48 -2.95 4.31 1.77
N ILE A 49 -2.32 4.93 2.79
CA ILE A 49 -3.05 5.66 3.83
C ILE A 49 -2.72 7.14 3.70
N GLY A 50 -3.70 7.94 3.34
CA GLY A 50 -3.57 9.39 3.27
C GLY A 50 -4.11 10.07 4.53
N VAL A 51 -4.11 11.40 4.52
CA VAL A 51 -4.56 12.21 5.66
C VAL A 51 -6.00 11.90 6.03
N LYS A 52 -6.89 11.83 5.05
CA LYS A 52 -8.31 11.55 5.30
C LYS A 52 -8.51 10.16 5.87
N SER A 53 -7.85 9.16 5.28
CA SER A 53 -7.96 7.78 5.76
C SER A 53 -7.40 7.64 7.17
N ALA A 54 -6.26 8.26 7.45
CA ALA A 54 -5.65 8.21 8.78
C ALA A 54 -6.58 8.81 9.84
N ARG A 55 -7.20 9.93 9.54
CA ARG A 55 -8.16 10.57 10.47
C ARG A 55 -9.38 9.70 10.70
N ARG A 56 -9.89 9.06 9.64
CA ARG A 56 -11.04 8.16 9.74
C ARG A 56 -10.69 6.92 10.56
N ILE A 57 -9.48 6.40 10.41
CA ILE A 57 -9.00 5.28 11.22
C ILE A 57 -8.99 5.66 12.70
N LEU A 58 -8.41 6.81 13.04
CA LEU A 58 -8.35 7.27 14.43
C LEU A 58 -9.74 7.40 15.05
N ALA A 59 -10.70 7.90 14.29
CA ALA A 59 -12.07 8.05 14.79
C ALA A 59 -12.77 6.70 14.93
N ALA A 60 -12.68 5.86 13.90
CA ALA A 60 -13.42 4.59 13.85
C ALA A 60 -12.91 3.57 14.88
N ARG A 61 -11.61 3.53 15.12
CA ARG A 61 -11.05 2.53 16.04
C ARG A 61 -11.38 2.78 17.51
N ARG A 62 -11.95 3.96 17.81
CA ARG A 62 -12.44 4.26 19.17
C ARG A 62 -13.65 3.40 19.54
N SER A 63 -14.47 3.08 18.55
CA SER A 63 -15.73 2.35 18.79
C SER A 63 -15.58 0.86 18.59
N THR A 64 -14.67 0.42 17.72
CA THR A 64 -14.51 -1.00 17.39
C THR A 64 -13.10 -1.23 16.87
N LYS A 65 -12.65 -2.49 16.93
CA LYS A 65 -11.38 -2.85 16.30
C LYS A 65 -11.60 -3.01 14.80
N LEU A 66 -10.76 -2.36 14.03
CA LEU A 66 -10.90 -2.31 12.59
C LEU A 66 -10.36 -3.58 11.93
N THR A 67 -11.06 -4.03 10.90
CA THR A 67 -10.65 -5.13 10.02
C THR A 67 -10.16 -4.56 8.69
N PHE A 68 -9.61 -5.42 7.83
CA PHE A 68 -9.19 -4.98 6.49
C PHE A 68 -10.36 -4.47 5.66
N GLN A 69 -11.54 -5.07 5.82
CA GLN A 69 -12.73 -4.60 5.12
C GLN A 69 -13.12 -3.19 5.57
N ASP A 70 -13.02 -2.93 6.87
CA ASP A 70 -13.28 -1.60 7.39
C ASP A 70 -12.33 -0.57 6.79
N LEU A 71 -11.05 -0.92 6.67
CA LEU A 71 -10.05 -0.02 6.09
C LEU A 71 -10.39 0.36 4.64
N LYS A 72 -10.87 -0.59 3.87
CA LYS A 72 -11.29 -0.33 2.51
C LYS A 72 -12.41 0.71 2.47
N LYS A 73 -13.38 0.59 3.38
CA LYS A 73 -14.49 1.54 3.49
C LYS A 73 -14.01 2.93 3.92
N LEU A 74 -12.92 2.99 4.67
CA LEU A 74 -12.34 4.25 5.15
C LEU A 74 -11.45 4.93 4.12
N GLY A 75 -11.29 4.35 2.95
CA GLY A 75 -10.53 4.95 1.86
C GLY A 75 -9.07 4.52 1.77
N VAL A 76 -8.67 3.50 2.52
CA VAL A 76 -7.31 2.96 2.43
C VAL A 76 -7.15 2.18 1.13
N VAL A 77 -6.05 2.41 0.43
CA VAL A 77 -5.71 1.66 -0.78
C VAL A 77 -5.04 0.36 -0.34
N LEU A 78 -5.85 -0.68 -0.10
CA LEU A 78 -5.37 -1.93 0.49
C LEU A 78 -4.31 -2.63 -0.34
N LYS A 79 -4.40 -2.59 -1.65
CA LYS A 79 -3.42 -3.25 -2.51
C LYS A 79 -1.99 -2.74 -2.32
N ARG A 80 -1.84 -1.55 -1.72
CA ARG A 80 -0.53 -1.02 -1.34
C ARG A 80 -0.26 -1.18 0.14
N ALA A 81 -1.27 -0.95 0.98
CA ALA A 81 -1.11 -0.94 2.43
C ALA A 81 -0.91 -2.33 3.04
N VAL A 82 -1.43 -3.38 2.42
CA VAL A 82 -1.42 -4.73 3.02
C VAL A 82 -0.05 -5.27 3.37
N TYR A 83 0.99 -4.80 2.69
CA TYR A 83 2.36 -5.26 2.96
C TYR A 83 2.97 -4.62 4.19
N PHE A 84 2.33 -3.60 4.74
CA PHE A 84 2.90 -2.74 5.78
C PHE A 84 2.08 -2.68 7.06
N ILE A 85 0.94 -3.35 7.11
CA ILE A 85 0.01 -3.23 8.24
C ILE A 85 -0.49 -4.57 8.74
N THR A 86 -0.93 -4.54 10.01
CA THR A 86 -1.70 -5.64 10.59
C THR A 86 -3.03 -5.08 11.09
N CYS A 87 -4.03 -5.95 11.14
CA CYS A 87 -5.29 -5.66 11.80
C CYS A 87 -5.50 -6.73 12.85
N ARG A 88 -5.64 -6.32 14.11
CA ARG A 88 -5.81 -7.23 15.24
C ARG A 88 -4.65 -8.23 15.33
N GLY A 89 -3.44 -7.72 15.02
CA GLY A 89 -2.20 -8.48 15.12
C GLY A 89 -1.89 -9.41 13.94
N LYS A 90 -2.71 -9.39 12.89
CA LYS A 90 -2.53 -10.29 11.74
C LYS A 90 -2.42 -9.52 10.44
N MET A 91 -1.57 -10.00 9.54
CA MET A 91 -1.52 -9.49 8.17
C MET A 91 -2.65 -10.12 7.35
N LYS A 92 -3.11 -9.41 6.32
CA LYS A 92 -4.16 -9.92 5.43
C LYS A 92 -3.68 -11.18 4.69
N TYR A 93 -2.44 -11.14 4.22
CA TYR A 93 -1.79 -12.29 3.59
C TYR A 93 -0.51 -12.56 4.35
N HIS A 94 -0.11 -13.82 4.42
CA HIS A 94 1.18 -14.17 5.02
C HIS A 94 2.29 -13.70 4.07
N THR A 95 2.81 -12.51 4.33
CA THR A 95 3.76 -11.84 3.44
C THR A 95 5.12 -11.72 4.13
N PRO A 96 6.21 -12.16 3.49
CA PRO A 96 7.54 -11.90 4.03
C PRO A 96 7.83 -10.39 4.08
N ILE A 97 8.39 -9.94 5.20
CA ILE A 97 8.79 -8.53 5.33
C ILE A 97 10.21 -8.41 4.77
N GLU A 98 10.31 -8.48 3.47
CA GLU A 98 11.56 -8.40 2.72
C GLU A 98 11.46 -7.32 1.67
N GLU A 99 12.50 -6.49 1.58
CA GLU A 99 12.52 -5.36 0.67
C GLU A 99 12.25 -5.77 -0.77
N ASP A 100 12.95 -6.77 -1.26
CA ASP A 100 12.82 -7.19 -2.67
C ASP A 100 11.44 -7.73 -2.99
N PHE A 101 10.88 -8.54 -2.10
CA PHE A 101 9.55 -9.11 -2.32
C PHE A 101 8.51 -8.02 -2.38
N ILE A 102 8.49 -7.13 -1.38
CA ILE A 102 7.51 -6.05 -1.28
C ILE A 102 7.66 -5.09 -2.46
N THR A 103 8.89 -4.74 -2.81
CA THR A 103 9.16 -3.86 -3.94
C THR A 103 8.59 -4.43 -5.23
N ARG A 104 8.77 -5.72 -5.49
CA ARG A 104 8.20 -6.35 -6.68
C ARG A 104 6.68 -6.29 -6.70
N GLN A 105 6.05 -6.52 -5.54
CA GLN A 105 4.59 -6.45 -5.44
C GLN A 105 4.08 -5.05 -5.73
N LEU A 106 4.74 -4.03 -5.19
CA LEU A 106 4.35 -2.64 -5.42
C LEU A 106 4.55 -2.24 -6.88
N ILE A 107 5.64 -2.65 -7.49
CA ILE A 107 5.91 -2.38 -8.90
C ILE A 107 4.84 -3.00 -9.78
N GLY A 108 4.46 -4.25 -9.51
CA GLY A 108 3.39 -4.90 -10.24
C GLY A 108 2.07 -4.14 -10.15
N THR A 109 1.73 -3.65 -8.97
CA THR A 109 0.54 -2.84 -8.76
C THR A 109 0.62 -1.54 -9.56
N ASN A 110 1.77 -0.86 -9.51
CA ASN A 110 1.96 0.41 -10.22
C ASN A 110 1.93 0.23 -11.73
N GLN A 111 2.48 -0.86 -12.24
CA GLN A 111 2.44 -1.17 -13.67
C GLN A 111 1.01 -1.37 -14.15
N LYS A 112 0.19 -2.07 -13.38
CA LYS A 112 -1.24 -2.24 -13.70
C LYS A 112 -1.95 -0.90 -13.76
N ASP A 113 -1.72 -0.03 -12.78
CA ASP A 113 -2.35 1.27 -12.73
C ASP A 113 -1.93 2.13 -13.94
N ASN A 114 -0.67 2.12 -14.30
CA ASN A 114 -0.18 2.85 -15.47
C ASN A 114 -0.78 2.30 -16.76
N TRP A 115 -0.87 0.99 -16.88
CA TRP A 115 -1.47 0.36 -18.05
C TRP A 115 -2.93 0.77 -18.22
N LYS A 116 -3.67 0.85 -17.12
CA LYS A 116 -5.07 1.29 -17.12
C LYS A 116 -5.22 2.73 -17.63
N ILE A 117 -4.29 3.60 -17.28
CA ILE A 117 -4.28 4.99 -17.75
C ILE A 117 -4.03 5.06 -19.25
N GLU A 118 -3.10 4.26 -19.76
CA GLU A 118 -2.75 4.24 -21.18
C GLU A 118 -3.81 3.57 -22.05
N HIS A 119 -4.62 2.68 -21.49
CA HIS A 119 -5.59 1.87 -22.22
C HIS A 119 -6.99 1.95 -21.61
N PRO A 120 -7.62 3.12 -21.61
CA PRO A 120 -8.88 3.32 -20.87
C PRO A 120 -10.04 2.42 -21.33
N THR A 121 -10.12 2.12 -22.62
CA THR A 121 -11.19 1.26 -23.14
C THR A 121 -11.01 -0.19 -22.67
N THR A 122 -9.78 -0.68 -22.72
CA THR A 122 -9.46 -2.02 -22.26
C THR A 122 -9.55 -2.09 -20.73
N TYR A 123 -9.27 -0.98 -20.06
CA TYR A 123 -9.37 -0.89 -18.61
C TYR A 123 -10.77 -1.23 -18.11
N ARG A 124 -11.82 -0.80 -18.81
CA ARG A 124 -13.18 -1.11 -18.40
C ARG A 124 -13.45 -2.61 -18.35
N GLN A 125 -12.92 -3.36 -19.30
CA GLN A 125 -13.06 -4.80 -19.33
C GLN A 125 -12.28 -5.46 -18.20
N LEU A 126 -11.06 -5.01 -17.98
CA LEU A 126 -10.24 -5.53 -16.91
C LEU A 126 -10.80 -5.21 -15.53
N SER A 127 -11.44 -4.06 -15.40
CA SER A 127 -12.06 -3.68 -14.14
C SER A 127 -13.14 -4.67 -13.71
N LEU A 128 -13.90 -5.21 -14.68
CA LEU A 128 -14.89 -6.24 -14.39
C LEU A 128 -14.23 -7.52 -13.83
N PHE A 129 -13.12 -7.93 -14.42
CA PHE A 129 -12.39 -9.09 -13.92
C PHE A 129 -11.81 -8.84 -12.53
N ASP A 130 -11.26 -7.66 -12.30
CA ASP A 130 -10.70 -7.29 -11.02
C ASP A 130 -11.75 -7.33 -9.91
N ASP A 131 -12.97 -6.88 -10.20
CA ASP A 131 -14.06 -6.92 -9.24
C ASP A 131 -14.39 -8.35 -8.81
N PHE A 132 -14.30 -9.30 -9.71
CA PHE A 132 -14.50 -10.70 -9.37
C PHE A 132 -13.35 -11.31 -8.58
N ASN A 133 -12.13 -10.87 -8.85
CA ASN A 133 -10.92 -11.47 -8.27
C ASN A 133 -10.51 -10.85 -6.93
N LEU A 134 -10.89 -9.60 -6.69
CA LEU A 134 -10.45 -8.85 -5.51
C LEU A 134 -11.45 -8.85 -4.36
N THR A 135 -12.53 -9.51 -4.50
CA THR A 135 -13.55 -9.60 -3.46
C THR A 135 -13.15 -10.49 -2.29
#